data_bab5ddf94e456b278eb3accd0b8799bb
#
_entry.id   bab5ddf94e456b278eb3accd0b8799bb
#
_cell.length_a   1.000
_cell.length_b   1.000
_cell.length_c   1.000
_cell.angle_alpha   90.00
_cell.angle_beta   90.00
_cell.angle_gamma   90.00
#
_symmetry.space_group_name_H-M   'P 1'
#
loop_
_entity.id
_entity.type
_entity.pdbx_description
1 polymer ?
#
loop_
_entity_poly.entity_id
_entity_poly.type
_entity_poly.pdbx_seq_one_letter_code
_entity_poly.pdbx_strand_id
1 'polypeptide(L)'
;MQTEAIFENIAERIITEIQEANNSIYIAVAWFTNKTIFEQLVHKAKNGCQIQIIISNDLINENSSIDFNKLEKHNGKVYKIGNGDTELMHNKFCIIDFNTVITGSYNWSYKAENNFENIVINSNVTSLAEQFVTEFNQIKKKYYPNETIQNEFPIEIIIKRLEIIKNFILLEDIDDISIAVEKLKIYQFNEDVRTIISSISNKEYAKAITTIQEFINSHQQITIWNDPEIAGIKLEIKILESQINAFDNEKI
;
A
#
# COMPACT_ATOMS: atom_id res chain seq x y z
N MET A 1 11.38 -13.12 -0.79
CA MET A 1 10.95 -13.05 0.62
C MET A 1 12.19 -12.95 1.49
N GLN A 2 12.28 -11.90 2.27
CA GLN A 2 13.37 -11.70 3.24
C GLN A 2 12.72 -11.35 4.58
N THR A 3 13.17 -11.98 5.65
CA THR A 3 12.72 -11.73 7.02
C THR A 3 13.92 -11.40 7.89
N GLU A 4 13.84 -10.31 8.64
CA GLU A 4 14.91 -9.83 9.52
C GLU A 4 14.32 -9.44 10.88
N ALA A 5 14.99 -9.82 11.97
CA ALA A 5 14.64 -9.43 13.34
C ALA A 5 15.62 -8.36 13.84
N ILE A 6 15.10 -7.26 14.36
CA ILE A 6 15.87 -6.10 14.81
C ILE A 6 15.59 -5.87 16.30
N PHE A 7 16.64 -5.72 17.09
CA PHE A 7 16.57 -5.54 18.54
C PHE A 7 17.26 -4.24 19.00
N GLU A 8 18.08 -3.62 18.16
CA GLU A 8 18.81 -2.39 18.47
C GLU A 8 18.61 -1.37 17.34
N ASN A 9 18.72 -0.09 17.65
CA ASN A 9 18.56 1.01 16.69
C ASN A 9 17.25 0.92 15.87
N ILE A 10 16.16 0.47 16.54
CA ILE A 10 14.88 0.17 15.89
C ILE A 10 14.30 1.39 15.21
N ALA A 11 14.35 2.57 15.84
CA ALA A 11 13.84 3.81 15.26
C ALA A 11 14.57 4.18 13.96
N GLU A 12 15.88 4.06 13.92
CA GLU A 12 16.70 4.34 12.73
C GLU A 12 16.38 3.34 11.60
N ARG A 13 16.17 2.08 11.96
CA ARG A 13 15.82 1.05 10.99
C ARG A 13 14.42 1.30 10.38
N ILE A 14 13.43 1.70 11.18
CA ILE A 14 12.12 2.12 10.70
C ILE A 14 12.23 3.34 9.76
N ILE A 15 13.05 4.32 10.11
CA ILE A 15 13.29 5.49 9.28
C ILE A 15 13.85 5.09 7.91
N THR A 16 14.79 4.15 7.87
CA THR A 16 15.33 3.63 6.61
C THR A 16 14.24 3.04 5.73
N GLU A 17 13.37 2.19 6.27
CA GLU A 17 12.25 1.61 5.51
C GLU A 17 11.26 2.68 5.02
N ILE A 18 10.95 3.69 5.87
CA ILE A 18 10.10 4.82 5.48
C ILE A 18 10.72 5.59 4.32
N GLN A 19 12.03 5.82 4.33
CA GLN A 19 12.73 6.56 3.28
C GLN A 19 12.70 5.83 1.92
N GLU A 20 12.62 4.52 1.92
CA GLU A 20 12.51 3.69 0.71
C GLU A 20 11.08 3.60 0.15
N ALA A 21 10.06 3.98 0.94
CA ALA A 21 8.68 3.95 0.49
C ALA A 21 8.45 4.85 -0.75
N ASN A 22 7.69 4.38 -1.72
CA ASN A 22 7.39 5.12 -2.95
C ASN A 22 5.91 5.52 -3.05
N ASN A 23 5.00 4.64 -2.66
CA ASN A 23 3.57 4.81 -2.94
C ASN A 23 2.74 5.00 -1.68
N SER A 24 2.89 4.12 -0.67
CA SER A 24 1.98 4.11 0.47
C SER A 24 2.61 3.59 1.76
N ILE A 25 2.17 4.15 2.89
CA ILE A 25 2.54 3.69 4.23
C ILE A 25 1.29 3.64 5.10
N TYR A 26 0.99 2.45 5.65
CA TYR A 26 -0.09 2.24 6.61
C TYR A 26 0.50 1.85 7.96
N ILE A 27 0.15 2.57 9.01
CA ILE A 27 0.73 2.42 10.34
C ILE A 27 -0.39 2.21 11.35
N ALA A 28 -0.31 1.14 12.15
CA ALA A 28 -1.09 0.99 13.36
C ALA A 28 -0.13 0.83 14.54
N VAL A 29 -0.02 1.86 15.36
CA VAL A 29 0.87 1.87 16.53
C VAL A 29 0.19 2.51 17.72
N ALA A 30 0.21 1.83 18.87
CA ALA A 30 -0.51 2.32 20.05
C ALA A 30 -0.04 3.72 20.44
N TRP A 31 1.25 3.92 20.62
CA TRP A 31 1.81 5.21 21.04
C TRP A 31 2.84 5.73 20.05
N PHE A 32 2.52 6.89 19.49
CA PHE A 32 3.35 7.55 18.49
C PHE A 32 3.77 8.94 19.01
N THR A 33 4.94 9.02 19.63
CA THR A 33 5.48 10.25 20.21
C THR A 33 6.90 10.59 19.70
N ASN A 34 7.51 9.71 18.87
CA ASN A 34 8.80 9.96 18.25
C ASN A 34 8.66 10.93 17.07
N LYS A 35 9.07 12.17 17.31
CA LYS A 35 8.97 13.26 16.33
C LYS A 35 9.88 13.02 15.12
N THR A 36 11.04 12.37 15.32
CA THR A 36 12.00 12.12 14.23
C THR A 36 11.39 11.20 13.18
N ILE A 37 10.75 10.10 13.60
CA ILE A 37 10.02 9.21 12.69
C ILE A 37 8.87 9.96 12.01
N PHE A 38 8.11 10.77 12.76
CA PHE A 38 6.97 11.52 12.22
C PHE A 38 7.36 12.52 11.12
N GLU A 39 8.47 13.25 11.29
CA GLU A 39 8.94 14.20 10.28
C GLU A 39 9.37 13.49 8.97
N GLN A 40 9.85 12.24 9.03
CA GLN A 40 10.10 11.45 7.80
C GLN A 40 8.79 11.12 7.07
N LEU A 41 7.73 10.77 7.81
CA LEU A 41 6.41 10.54 7.21
C LEU A 41 5.88 11.82 6.55
N VAL A 42 5.99 12.96 7.22
CA VAL A 42 5.58 14.25 6.63
C VAL A 42 6.37 14.54 5.36
N HIS A 43 7.67 14.25 5.35
CA HIS A 43 8.52 14.41 4.15
C HIS A 43 8.02 13.50 3.01
N LYS A 44 7.72 12.23 3.28
CA LYS A 44 7.19 11.29 2.28
C LYS A 44 5.82 11.72 1.76
N ALA A 45 4.92 12.19 2.63
CA ALA A 45 3.61 12.70 2.23
C ALA A 45 3.72 13.92 1.30
N LYS A 46 4.64 14.86 1.58
CA LYS A 46 4.94 16.00 0.68
C LYS A 46 5.38 15.57 -0.71
N ASN A 47 6.02 14.42 -0.82
CA ASN A 47 6.49 13.85 -2.07
C ASN A 47 5.47 12.87 -2.72
N GLY A 48 4.21 12.91 -2.27
CA GLY A 48 3.12 12.17 -2.90
C GLY A 48 2.85 10.77 -2.33
N CYS A 49 3.62 10.31 -1.34
CA CYS A 49 3.34 9.04 -0.68
C CYS A 49 2.04 9.12 0.13
N GLN A 50 1.14 8.19 -0.06
CA GLN A 50 -0.11 8.09 0.69
C GLN A 50 0.15 7.53 2.09
N ILE A 51 -0.22 8.25 3.13
CA ILE A 51 0.06 7.85 4.51
C ILE A 51 -1.22 7.80 5.34
N GLN A 52 -1.47 6.67 5.98
CA GLN A 52 -2.55 6.50 6.94
C GLN A 52 -2.01 5.96 8.26
N ILE A 53 -2.42 6.58 9.36
CA ILE A 53 -1.94 6.24 10.70
C ILE A 53 -3.14 5.95 11.60
N ILE A 54 -3.12 4.83 12.28
CA ILE A 54 -3.99 4.50 13.41
C ILE A 54 -3.17 4.60 14.69
N ILE A 55 -3.63 5.39 15.65
CA ILE A 55 -3.05 5.49 17.00
C ILE A 55 -4.12 5.26 18.06
N SER A 56 -3.69 4.90 19.27
CA SER A 56 -4.61 4.82 20.41
C SER A 56 -5.16 6.20 20.76
N ASN A 57 -6.46 6.26 21.03
CA ASN A 57 -7.13 7.46 21.54
C ASN A 57 -6.95 7.52 23.06
N ASP A 58 -5.79 8.01 23.50
CA ASP A 58 -5.42 8.11 24.91
C ASP A 58 -4.56 9.34 25.21
N LEU A 59 -4.36 9.60 26.53
CA LEU A 59 -3.58 10.75 27.01
C LEU A 59 -2.12 10.74 26.57
N ILE A 60 -1.53 9.61 26.24
CA ILE A 60 -0.11 9.52 25.80
C ILE A 60 0.03 10.16 24.43
N ASN A 61 -0.86 9.82 23.50
CA ASN A 61 -0.87 10.42 22.17
C ASN A 61 -1.39 11.86 22.20
N GLU A 62 -2.37 12.16 23.05
CA GLU A 62 -2.93 13.52 23.19
C GLU A 62 -1.89 14.53 23.71
N ASN A 63 -1.08 14.14 24.69
CA ASN A 63 -0.02 14.96 25.26
C ASN A 63 1.30 14.91 24.46
N SER A 64 1.32 14.24 23.31
CA SER A 64 2.54 14.19 22.49
C SER A 64 2.81 15.55 21.84
N SER A 65 4.08 15.84 21.58
CA SER A 65 4.50 17.05 20.85
C SER A 65 4.32 16.97 19.35
N ILE A 66 3.71 15.88 18.83
CA ILE A 66 3.47 15.68 17.41
C ILE A 66 2.23 16.44 16.98
N ASP A 67 2.39 17.31 15.99
CA ASP A 67 1.28 17.96 15.30
C ASP A 67 0.87 17.14 14.08
N PHE A 68 -0.10 16.25 14.25
CA PHE A 68 -0.61 15.38 13.19
C PHE A 68 -1.25 16.15 12.03
N ASN A 69 -1.72 17.41 12.24
CA ASN A 69 -2.26 18.25 11.17
C ASN A 69 -1.21 18.51 10.06
N LYS A 70 0.09 18.42 10.36
CA LYS A 70 1.12 18.55 9.33
C LYS A 70 1.03 17.46 8.28
N LEU A 71 0.67 16.25 8.67
CA LEU A 71 0.48 15.12 7.76
C LEU A 71 -0.81 15.29 6.95
N GLU A 72 -1.91 15.70 7.62
CA GLU A 72 -3.21 15.89 6.99
C GLU A 72 -3.21 16.97 5.91
N LYS A 73 -2.37 18.00 6.04
CA LYS A 73 -2.15 19.02 5.00
C LYS A 73 -1.57 18.48 3.69
N HIS A 74 -1.02 17.26 3.70
CA HIS A 74 -0.43 16.58 2.56
C HIS A 74 -1.16 15.28 2.20
N ASN A 75 -2.49 15.25 2.37
CA ASN A 75 -3.38 14.11 2.11
C ASN A 75 -3.10 12.86 2.97
N GLY A 76 -2.31 12.97 4.03
CA GLY A 76 -2.21 11.92 5.02
C GLY A 76 -3.45 11.91 5.93
N LYS A 77 -3.74 10.78 6.56
CA LYS A 77 -4.86 10.63 7.49
C LYS A 77 -4.43 10.04 8.81
N VAL A 78 -5.02 10.52 9.90
CA VAL A 78 -4.74 10.01 11.25
C VAL A 78 -6.05 9.65 11.94
N TYR A 79 -6.16 8.40 12.38
CA TYR A 79 -7.32 7.83 13.05
C TYR A 79 -7.00 7.55 14.51
N LYS A 80 -7.77 8.10 15.41
CA LYS A 80 -7.68 7.83 16.85
C LYS A 80 -8.68 6.75 17.22
N ILE A 81 -8.21 5.62 17.72
CA ILE A 81 -8.98 4.40 17.94
C ILE A 81 -8.98 4.03 19.43
N GLY A 82 -10.12 3.54 19.91
CA GLY A 82 -10.32 3.20 21.31
C GLY A 82 -11.03 4.31 22.09
N ASN A 83 -11.37 4.02 23.33
CA ASN A 83 -12.06 4.96 24.21
C ASN A 83 -11.20 5.44 25.39
N GLY A 84 -9.92 5.05 25.41
CA GLY A 84 -8.98 5.44 26.46
C GLY A 84 -9.17 4.72 27.81
N ASP A 85 -10.21 3.88 27.95
CA ASP A 85 -10.57 3.22 29.21
C ASP A 85 -10.65 1.69 29.06
N THR A 86 -11.67 1.18 28.37
CA THR A 86 -11.91 -0.26 28.26
C THR A 86 -11.42 -0.87 26.97
N GLU A 87 -11.14 -0.06 25.95
CA GLU A 87 -10.69 -0.52 24.66
C GLU A 87 -9.44 0.26 24.22
N LEU A 88 -8.33 -0.46 24.06
CA LEU A 88 -7.04 0.08 23.67
C LEU A 88 -6.64 -0.49 22.30
N MET A 89 -6.37 0.37 21.34
CA MET A 89 -5.68 0.00 20.12
C MET A 89 -4.21 -0.23 20.45
N HIS A 90 -3.78 -1.51 20.52
CA HIS A 90 -2.44 -1.88 21.01
C HIS A 90 -1.56 -2.54 19.95
N ASN A 91 -1.95 -2.50 18.69
CA ASN A 91 -1.12 -2.97 17.59
C ASN A 91 0.13 -2.12 17.40
N LYS A 92 1.16 -2.73 16.82
CA LYS A 92 2.40 -2.07 16.42
C LYS A 92 2.87 -2.69 15.12
N PHE A 93 2.32 -2.21 14.01
CA PHE A 93 2.72 -2.64 12.68
C PHE A 93 2.74 -1.49 11.69
N CYS A 94 3.52 -1.67 10.63
CA CYS A 94 3.59 -0.77 9.49
C CYS A 94 3.62 -1.59 8.21
N ILE A 95 2.89 -1.15 7.21
CA ILE A 95 2.92 -1.73 5.87
C ILE A 95 3.44 -0.65 4.92
N ILE A 96 4.47 -0.99 4.13
CA ILE A 96 5.08 -0.10 3.15
C ILE A 96 4.88 -0.70 1.76
N ASP A 97 4.30 0.08 0.85
CA ASP A 97 4.10 -0.24 -0.56
C ASP A 97 3.46 -1.62 -0.80
N PHE A 98 2.63 -2.10 0.15
CA PHE A 98 2.01 -3.43 0.15
C PHE A 98 2.98 -4.60 -0.06
N ASN A 99 4.24 -4.37 0.22
CA ASN A 99 5.32 -5.30 -0.04
C ASN A 99 6.18 -5.58 1.19
N THR A 100 6.32 -4.62 2.09
CA THR A 100 7.07 -4.73 3.33
C THR A 100 6.15 -4.59 4.53
N VAL A 101 6.29 -5.49 5.50
CA VAL A 101 5.56 -5.45 6.77
C VAL A 101 6.57 -5.40 7.91
N ILE A 102 6.42 -4.39 8.75
CA ILE A 102 7.15 -4.22 10.01
C ILE A 102 6.18 -4.51 11.14
N THR A 103 6.51 -5.42 12.05
CA THR A 103 5.68 -5.70 13.22
C THR A 103 6.54 -6.11 14.41
N GLY A 104 6.06 -5.90 15.63
CA GLY A 104 6.79 -6.26 16.85
C GLY A 104 6.20 -5.64 18.10
N SER A 105 7.04 -5.48 19.14
CA SER A 105 6.63 -4.88 20.41
C SER A 105 6.83 -3.36 20.45
N TYR A 106 7.67 -2.79 19.54
CA TYR A 106 8.15 -1.43 19.59
C TYR A 106 7.06 -0.39 19.31
N ASN A 107 6.73 0.45 20.30
CA ASN A 107 5.98 1.67 20.09
C ASN A 107 6.87 2.74 19.46
N TRP A 108 6.32 3.56 18.59
CA TRP A 108 7.07 4.64 17.93
C TRP A 108 7.21 5.84 18.85
N SER A 109 7.93 5.62 19.96
CA SER A 109 8.07 6.60 21.04
C SER A 109 9.51 6.65 21.53
N TYR A 110 9.97 7.79 21.99
CA TYR A 110 11.29 7.92 22.60
C TYR A 110 11.48 7.05 23.85
N LYS A 111 10.39 6.76 24.58
CA LYS A 111 10.45 5.85 25.72
C LYS A 111 10.82 4.42 25.30
N ALA A 112 10.29 3.97 24.16
CA ALA A 112 10.54 2.63 23.65
C ALA A 112 12.01 2.42 23.26
N GLU A 113 12.75 3.48 22.88
CA GLU A 113 14.18 3.39 22.57
C GLU A 113 15.05 2.92 23.75
N ASN A 114 14.55 3.06 24.99
CA ASN A 114 15.23 2.64 26.20
C ASN A 114 14.72 1.31 26.77
N ASN A 115 13.78 0.65 26.10
CA ASN A 115 13.23 -0.64 26.50
C ASN A 115 13.90 -1.78 25.73
N PHE A 116 13.72 -3.01 26.22
CA PHE A 116 13.99 -4.22 25.42
C PHE A 116 12.81 -4.46 24.50
N GLU A 117 12.97 -4.10 23.26
CA GLU A 117 11.93 -4.20 22.22
C GLU A 117 12.47 -4.97 21.03
N ASN A 118 11.58 -5.36 20.14
CA ASN A 118 11.94 -5.95 18.87
C ASN A 118 10.98 -5.54 17.77
N ILE A 119 11.47 -5.57 16.53
CA ILE A 119 10.66 -5.60 15.34
C ILE A 119 11.11 -6.74 14.43
N VAL A 120 10.19 -7.21 13.61
CA VAL A 120 10.46 -8.11 12.48
C VAL A 120 10.06 -7.39 11.22
N ILE A 121 10.97 -7.34 10.25
CA ILE A 121 10.74 -6.78 8.92
C ILE A 121 10.62 -7.95 7.94
N ASN A 122 9.49 -8.02 7.24
CA ASN A 122 9.25 -8.98 6.18
C ASN A 122 9.15 -8.22 4.86
N SER A 123 10.11 -8.39 3.97
CA SER A 123 10.16 -7.73 2.67
C SER A 123 9.83 -8.71 1.55
N ASN A 124 9.22 -8.17 0.47
CA ASN A 124 8.76 -8.95 -0.68
C ASN A 124 7.70 -10.02 -0.33
N VAL A 125 6.75 -9.66 0.55
CA VAL A 125 5.69 -10.55 1.03
C VAL A 125 4.31 -9.90 0.87
N THR A 126 3.84 -9.74 -0.35
CA THR A 126 2.55 -9.10 -0.67
C THR A 126 1.37 -9.77 0.07
N SER A 127 1.37 -11.10 0.18
CA SER A 127 0.27 -11.82 0.86
C SER A 127 0.19 -11.53 2.36
N LEU A 128 1.31 -11.26 3.02
CA LEU A 128 1.34 -10.83 4.41
C LEU A 128 0.88 -9.37 4.52
N ALA A 129 1.36 -8.50 3.64
CA ALA A 129 0.95 -7.11 3.59
C ALA A 129 -0.57 -6.98 3.41
N GLU A 130 -1.18 -7.78 2.54
CA GLU A 130 -2.63 -7.83 2.35
C GLU A 130 -3.40 -8.19 3.64
N GLN A 131 -2.89 -9.14 4.43
CA GLN A 131 -3.50 -9.51 5.71
C GLN A 131 -3.47 -8.34 6.69
N PHE A 132 -2.33 -7.66 6.82
CA PHE A 132 -2.20 -6.50 7.71
C PHE A 132 -3.02 -5.30 7.24
N VAL A 133 -3.14 -5.05 5.94
CA VAL A 133 -4.02 -3.99 5.41
C VAL A 133 -5.48 -4.32 5.65
N THR A 134 -5.87 -5.59 5.53
CA THR A 134 -7.23 -6.04 5.87
C THR A 134 -7.55 -5.74 7.33
N GLU A 135 -6.64 -6.07 8.24
CA GLU A 135 -6.80 -5.77 9.67
C GLU A 135 -6.85 -4.25 9.92
N PHE A 136 -5.94 -3.47 9.30
CA PHE A 136 -5.95 -2.01 9.38
C PHE A 136 -7.33 -1.44 9.01
N ASN A 137 -7.88 -1.90 7.90
CA ASN A 137 -9.18 -1.44 7.41
C ASN A 137 -10.36 -1.91 8.28
N GLN A 138 -10.27 -3.11 8.89
CA GLN A 138 -11.27 -3.59 9.83
C GLN A 138 -11.31 -2.73 11.10
N ILE A 139 -10.14 -2.44 11.68
CA ILE A 139 -10.00 -1.55 12.84
C ILE A 139 -10.55 -0.16 12.50
N LYS A 140 -10.14 0.41 11.38
CA LYS A 140 -10.62 1.72 10.92
C LYS A 140 -12.14 1.74 10.75
N LYS A 141 -12.70 0.76 10.04
CA LYS A 141 -14.14 0.68 9.77
C LYS A 141 -15.00 0.62 11.03
N LYS A 142 -14.52 -0.01 12.09
CA LYS A 142 -15.24 -0.10 13.37
C LYS A 142 -15.51 1.28 13.97
N TYR A 143 -14.59 2.23 13.82
CA TYR A 143 -14.67 3.57 14.41
C TYR A 143 -15.04 4.67 13.40
N TYR A 144 -14.72 4.44 12.13
CA TYR A 144 -14.96 5.38 11.03
C TYR A 144 -15.74 4.69 9.90
N PRO A 145 -16.99 4.24 10.14
CA PRO A 145 -17.77 3.44 9.20
C PRO A 145 -18.12 4.16 7.89
N ASN A 146 -18.09 5.49 7.90
CA ASN A 146 -18.38 6.34 6.74
C ASN A 146 -17.15 6.65 5.89
N GLU A 147 -15.96 6.29 6.34
CA GLU A 147 -14.75 6.39 5.53
C GLU A 147 -14.80 5.34 4.42
N THR A 148 -14.78 5.81 3.18
CA THR A 148 -14.74 4.94 2.01
C THR A 148 -13.35 4.33 1.85
N ILE A 149 -13.30 3.03 1.60
CA ILE A 149 -12.05 2.31 1.28
C ILE A 149 -11.62 2.60 -0.18
N GLN A 150 -12.32 3.49 -0.88
CA GLN A 150 -12.05 3.80 -2.28
C GLN A 150 -10.60 4.28 -2.48
N ASN A 151 -9.88 3.58 -3.35
CA ASN A 151 -8.50 3.88 -3.81
C ASN A 151 -7.38 3.72 -2.77
N GLU A 152 -7.57 2.88 -1.75
CA GLU A 152 -6.52 2.65 -0.74
C GLU A 152 -5.45 1.66 -1.17
N PHE A 153 -5.68 0.90 -2.24
CA PHE A 153 -4.73 -0.10 -2.72
C PHE A 153 -4.04 0.38 -4.00
N PRO A 154 -2.72 0.28 -4.10
CA PRO A 154 -2.02 0.58 -5.35
C PRO A 154 -2.58 -0.26 -6.48
N ILE A 155 -2.91 0.41 -7.57
CA ILE A 155 -3.52 -0.21 -8.74
C ILE A 155 -2.62 -1.31 -9.33
N GLU A 156 -1.31 -1.16 -9.19
CA GLU A 156 -0.29 -2.11 -9.64
C GLU A 156 -0.44 -3.48 -8.99
N ILE A 157 -0.85 -3.52 -7.72
CA ILE A 157 -1.08 -4.79 -7.01
C ILE A 157 -2.33 -5.46 -7.54
N ILE A 158 -3.39 -4.68 -7.78
CA ILE A 158 -4.62 -5.20 -8.38
C ILE A 158 -4.31 -5.75 -9.77
N ILE A 159 -3.57 -5.02 -10.61
CA ILE A 159 -3.14 -5.46 -11.94
C ILE A 159 -2.37 -6.79 -11.85
N LYS A 160 -1.38 -6.87 -10.98
CA LYS A 160 -0.58 -8.10 -10.79
C LYS A 160 -1.44 -9.30 -10.37
N ARG A 161 -2.42 -9.09 -9.48
CA ARG A 161 -3.37 -10.15 -9.08
C ARG A 161 -4.26 -10.58 -10.25
N LEU A 162 -4.74 -9.63 -11.03
CA LEU A 162 -5.57 -9.91 -12.20
C LEU A 162 -4.80 -10.63 -13.30
N GLU A 163 -3.53 -10.31 -13.54
CA GLU A 163 -2.65 -11.04 -14.46
C GLU A 163 -2.47 -12.49 -14.04
N ILE A 164 -2.26 -12.75 -12.74
CA ILE A 164 -2.15 -14.11 -12.20
C ILE A 164 -3.45 -14.88 -12.46
N ILE A 165 -4.60 -14.31 -12.14
CA ILE A 165 -5.92 -14.93 -12.36
C ILE A 165 -6.15 -15.22 -13.85
N LYS A 166 -5.83 -14.26 -14.74
CA LYS A 166 -5.93 -14.46 -16.18
C LYS A 166 -5.11 -15.66 -16.64
N ASN A 167 -3.88 -15.81 -16.14
CA ASN A 167 -3.02 -16.93 -16.48
C ASN A 167 -3.60 -18.27 -15.99
N PHE A 168 -4.13 -18.34 -14.76
CA PHE A 168 -4.78 -19.56 -14.27
C PHE A 168 -6.03 -19.92 -15.08
N ILE A 169 -6.83 -18.94 -15.50
CA ILE A 169 -7.98 -19.19 -16.38
C ILE A 169 -7.51 -19.77 -17.73
N LEU A 170 -6.45 -19.22 -18.33
CA LEU A 170 -5.91 -19.69 -19.61
C LEU A 170 -5.27 -21.09 -19.51
N LEU A 171 -4.77 -21.48 -18.33
CA LEU A 171 -4.22 -22.80 -18.05
C LEU A 171 -5.29 -23.81 -17.58
N GLU A 172 -6.54 -23.38 -17.44
CA GLU A 172 -7.67 -24.19 -16.91
C GLU A 172 -7.41 -24.73 -15.48
N ASP A 173 -6.60 -24.02 -14.68
CA ASP A 173 -6.25 -24.41 -13.32
C ASP A 173 -7.34 -23.93 -12.33
N ILE A 174 -8.37 -24.74 -12.18
CA ILE A 174 -9.59 -24.38 -11.42
C ILE A 174 -9.28 -24.20 -9.92
N ASP A 175 -8.38 -24.98 -9.36
CA ASP A 175 -8.05 -24.91 -7.92
C ASP A 175 -7.31 -23.62 -7.61
N ASP A 176 -6.32 -23.26 -8.43
CA ASP A 176 -5.56 -22.02 -8.28
C ASP A 176 -6.38 -20.77 -8.61
N ILE A 177 -7.34 -20.85 -9.54
CA ILE A 177 -8.33 -19.78 -9.79
C ILE A 177 -9.11 -19.48 -8.50
N SER A 178 -9.62 -20.51 -7.82
CA SER A 178 -10.43 -20.35 -6.61
C SER A 178 -9.63 -19.64 -5.50
N ILE A 179 -8.40 -20.06 -5.28
CA ILE A 179 -7.49 -19.46 -4.28
C ILE A 179 -7.16 -18.00 -4.66
N ALA A 180 -6.88 -17.74 -5.93
CA ALA A 180 -6.54 -16.40 -6.40
C ALA A 180 -7.72 -15.42 -6.32
N VAL A 181 -8.95 -15.90 -6.59
CA VAL A 181 -10.18 -15.10 -6.44
C VAL A 181 -10.44 -14.73 -4.98
N GLU A 182 -10.22 -15.64 -4.03
CA GLU A 182 -10.33 -15.30 -2.61
C GLU A 182 -9.40 -14.15 -2.22
N LYS A 183 -8.16 -14.16 -2.72
CA LYS A 183 -7.20 -13.08 -2.51
C LYS A 183 -7.61 -11.77 -3.22
N LEU A 184 -8.39 -11.85 -4.29
CA LEU A 184 -8.89 -10.66 -5.00
C LEU A 184 -10.06 -9.99 -4.28
N LYS A 185 -10.78 -10.70 -3.41
CA LYS A 185 -11.97 -10.17 -2.72
C LYS A 185 -11.71 -8.95 -1.84
N ILE A 186 -10.49 -8.77 -1.34
CA ILE A 186 -10.12 -7.55 -0.58
C ILE A 186 -10.19 -6.28 -1.42
N TYR A 187 -10.14 -6.41 -2.75
CA TYR A 187 -10.20 -5.30 -3.72
C TYR A 187 -11.60 -5.10 -4.32
N GLN A 188 -12.63 -5.81 -3.83
CA GLN A 188 -14.01 -5.75 -4.35
C GLN A 188 -14.73 -4.40 -4.18
N PHE A 189 -14.09 -3.41 -3.52
CA PHE A 189 -14.55 -2.02 -3.53
C PHE A 189 -14.44 -1.40 -4.93
N ASN A 190 -13.54 -1.87 -5.77
CA ASN A 190 -13.44 -1.51 -7.18
C ASN A 190 -14.52 -2.26 -7.99
N GLU A 191 -15.28 -1.52 -8.81
CA GLU A 191 -16.43 -2.07 -9.56
C GLU A 191 -16.02 -3.09 -10.62
N ASP A 192 -14.90 -2.84 -11.31
CA ASP A 192 -14.39 -3.77 -12.31
C ASP A 192 -13.93 -5.08 -11.66
N VAL A 193 -13.27 -4.98 -10.50
CA VAL A 193 -12.86 -6.17 -9.73
C VAL A 193 -14.08 -6.98 -9.28
N ARG A 194 -15.15 -6.33 -8.82
CA ARG A 194 -16.42 -7.04 -8.49
C ARG A 194 -17.00 -7.76 -9.70
N THR A 195 -16.99 -7.10 -10.86
CA THR A 195 -17.48 -7.66 -12.11
C THR A 195 -16.66 -8.88 -12.54
N ILE A 196 -15.33 -8.80 -12.42
CA ILE A 196 -14.41 -9.91 -12.69
C ILE A 196 -14.68 -11.09 -11.75
N ILE A 197 -14.77 -10.84 -10.44
CA ILE A 197 -15.08 -11.89 -9.44
C ILE A 197 -16.42 -12.56 -9.76
N SER A 198 -17.45 -11.77 -10.07
CA SER A 198 -18.79 -12.30 -10.45
C SER A 198 -18.73 -13.15 -11.70
N SER A 199 -18.03 -12.70 -12.74
CA SER A 199 -17.88 -13.44 -14.00
C SER A 199 -17.19 -14.78 -13.80
N ILE A 200 -16.12 -14.81 -12.97
CA ILE A 200 -15.41 -16.06 -12.63
C ILE A 200 -16.32 -17.00 -11.84
N SER A 201 -17.04 -16.49 -10.85
CA SER A 201 -17.98 -17.27 -10.03
C SER A 201 -19.10 -17.90 -10.86
N ASN A 202 -19.52 -17.22 -11.92
CA ASN A 202 -20.51 -17.71 -12.89
C ASN A 202 -19.90 -18.57 -14.02
N LYS A 203 -18.59 -18.85 -13.96
CA LYS A 203 -17.83 -19.57 -15.01
C LYS A 203 -17.84 -18.88 -16.39
N GLU A 204 -18.07 -17.56 -16.42
CA GLU A 204 -18.02 -16.72 -17.61
C GLU A 204 -16.57 -16.30 -17.91
N TYR A 205 -15.66 -17.27 -18.09
CA TYR A 205 -14.20 -17.04 -18.15
C TYR A 205 -13.78 -16.12 -19.30
N ALA A 206 -14.38 -16.24 -20.47
CA ALA A 206 -14.08 -15.36 -21.61
C ALA A 206 -14.38 -13.89 -21.28
N LYS A 207 -15.50 -13.62 -20.63
CA LYS A 207 -15.88 -12.28 -20.16
C LYS A 207 -14.93 -11.78 -19.10
N ALA A 208 -14.56 -12.63 -18.12
CA ALA A 208 -13.59 -12.29 -17.09
C ALA A 208 -12.25 -11.87 -17.70
N ILE A 209 -11.71 -12.64 -18.66
CA ILE A 209 -10.45 -12.32 -19.37
C ILE A 209 -10.55 -10.97 -20.08
N THR A 210 -11.66 -10.70 -20.80
CA THR A 210 -11.86 -9.43 -21.49
C THR A 210 -11.84 -8.26 -20.50
N THR A 211 -12.64 -8.34 -19.43
CA THR A 211 -12.69 -7.28 -18.41
C THR A 211 -11.34 -7.09 -17.70
N ILE A 212 -10.61 -8.16 -17.42
CA ILE A 212 -9.24 -8.08 -16.87
C ILE A 212 -8.33 -7.32 -17.83
N GLN A 213 -8.36 -7.66 -19.11
CA GLN A 213 -7.49 -7.01 -20.11
C GLN A 213 -7.84 -5.53 -20.28
N GLU A 214 -9.11 -5.17 -20.29
CA GLU A 214 -9.58 -3.79 -20.35
C GLU A 214 -9.12 -3.01 -19.12
N PHE A 215 -9.26 -3.59 -17.92
CA PHE A 215 -8.77 -3.00 -16.68
C PHE A 215 -7.26 -2.74 -16.71
N ILE A 216 -6.48 -3.74 -17.10
CA ILE A 216 -5.01 -3.61 -17.19
C ILE A 216 -4.65 -2.51 -18.21
N ASN A 217 -5.23 -2.52 -19.39
CA ASN A 217 -4.92 -1.55 -20.43
C ASN A 217 -5.27 -0.12 -20.02
N SER A 218 -6.41 0.08 -19.34
CA SER A 218 -6.83 1.42 -18.89
C SER A 218 -5.93 1.99 -17.80
N HIS A 219 -5.38 1.15 -16.92
CA HIS A 219 -4.57 1.59 -15.79
C HIS A 219 -3.06 1.60 -16.08
N GLN A 220 -2.57 0.75 -16.99
CA GLN A 220 -1.17 0.83 -17.44
C GLN A 220 -0.83 2.18 -18.09
N GLN A 221 -1.80 2.83 -18.71
CA GLN A 221 -1.60 4.18 -19.25
C GLN A 221 -1.45 5.25 -18.14
N ILE A 222 -2.06 5.05 -16.98
CA ILE A 222 -1.99 5.99 -15.86
C ILE A 222 -0.65 5.89 -15.15
N THR A 223 -0.15 4.69 -14.91
CA THR A 223 1.13 4.44 -14.22
C THR A 223 2.32 5.01 -14.99
N ILE A 224 2.28 4.91 -16.32
CA ILE A 224 3.35 5.38 -17.21
C ILE A 224 3.41 6.91 -17.29
N TRP A 225 2.29 7.62 -17.09
CA TRP A 225 2.24 9.09 -17.14
C TRP A 225 2.65 9.76 -15.81
N ASN A 226 2.62 9.02 -14.71
CA ASN A 226 2.94 9.57 -13.38
C ASN A 226 4.38 9.34 -12.92
N ASP A 227 5.18 8.57 -13.68
CA ASP A 227 6.60 8.42 -13.45
C ASP A 227 7.40 9.37 -14.36
N PRO A 228 8.04 10.42 -13.81
CA PRO A 228 8.77 11.41 -14.59
C PRO A 228 9.95 10.83 -15.39
N GLU A 229 10.59 9.77 -14.87
CA GLU A 229 11.70 9.08 -15.57
C GLU A 229 11.17 8.30 -16.77
N ILE A 230 10.09 7.55 -16.61
CA ILE A 230 9.48 6.77 -17.71
C ILE A 230 8.84 7.71 -18.73
N ALA A 231 8.25 8.81 -18.31
CA ALA A 231 7.75 9.85 -19.23
C ALA A 231 8.88 10.48 -20.05
N GLY A 232 10.05 10.71 -19.44
CA GLY A 232 11.26 11.19 -20.10
C GLY A 232 11.76 10.21 -21.16
N ILE A 233 11.94 8.93 -20.81
CA ILE A 233 12.39 7.87 -21.72
C ILE A 233 11.43 7.68 -22.90
N LYS A 234 10.12 7.74 -22.68
CA LYS A 234 9.13 7.65 -23.77
C LYS A 234 9.16 8.83 -24.70
N LEU A 235 9.40 10.04 -24.19
CA LEU A 235 9.58 11.22 -25.02
C LEU A 235 10.83 11.08 -25.89
N GLU A 236 11.92 10.58 -25.34
CA GLU A 236 13.16 10.30 -26.10
C GLU A 236 12.95 9.24 -27.18
N ILE A 237 12.25 8.14 -26.88
CA ILE A 237 11.89 7.11 -27.86
C ILE A 237 11.04 7.69 -28.99
N LYS A 238 10.01 8.50 -28.69
CA LYS A 238 9.19 9.17 -29.70
C LYS A 238 9.99 10.15 -30.58
N ILE A 239 10.95 10.85 -30.02
CA ILE A 239 11.83 11.75 -30.76
C ILE A 239 12.72 10.92 -31.70
N LEU A 240 13.30 9.82 -31.23
CA LEU A 240 14.11 8.90 -32.02
C LEU A 240 13.31 8.24 -33.16
N GLU A 241 12.09 7.77 -32.87
CA GLU A 241 11.18 7.22 -33.89
C GLU A 241 10.83 8.25 -34.97
N SER A 242 10.58 9.50 -34.57
CA SER A 242 10.30 10.57 -35.52
C SER A 242 11.51 10.93 -36.39
N GLN A 243 12.72 10.88 -35.83
CA GLN A 243 13.96 11.09 -36.55
C GLN A 243 14.27 9.95 -37.55
N ILE A 244 14.04 8.69 -37.14
CA ILE A 244 14.16 7.51 -38.03
C ILE A 244 13.20 7.62 -39.21
N ASN A 245 11.93 7.94 -38.95
CA ASN A 245 10.91 8.10 -40.00
C ASN A 245 11.20 9.27 -40.94
N ALA A 246 11.82 10.36 -40.44
CA ALA A 246 12.26 11.46 -41.29
C ALA A 246 13.44 11.06 -42.20
N PHE A 247 14.38 10.26 -41.69
CA PHE A 247 15.53 9.77 -42.46
C PHE A 247 15.13 8.79 -43.56
N ASP A 248 14.10 7.95 -43.32
CA ASP A 248 13.57 7.01 -44.32
C ASP A 248 12.77 7.70 -45.41
N ASN A 249 12.16 8.85 -45.12
CA ASN A 249 11.42 9.67 -46.11
C ASN A 249 12.32 10.55 -46.98
N GLU A 250 13.57 10.81 -46.60
CA GLU A 250 14.54 11.52 -47.41
C GLU A 250 15.32 10.65 -48.39
N LYS A 251 15.10 9.34 -48.36
CA LYS A 251 15.76 8.34 -49.25
C LYS A 251 14.86 7.84 -50.40
N ILE A 252 13.68 8.43 -50.59
CA ILE A 252 12.79 8.20 -51.73
C ILE A 252 12.79 9.48 -52.60
#